data_98d67cfe79fd55c9c72e6afe2f93e328
#
_entry.id   98d67cfe79fd55c9c72e6afe2f93e328
#
_cell.length_a   1.000
_cell.length_b   1.000
_cell.length_c   1.000
_cell.angle_alpha   90.00
_cell.angle_beta   90.00
_cell.angle_gamma   90.00
#
_symmetry.space_group_name_H-M   'P 1'
#
loop_
_entity.id
_entity.type
_entity.pdbx_description
1 polymer ?
#
loop_
_entity_poly.entity_id
_entity_poly.type
_entity_poly.pdbx_seq_one_letter_code
_entity_poly.pdbx_strand_id
1 'polypeptide(L)'
;MIVDVRSREEYYKDHIKGSLNIPIFDLEYYIDFLKDKGLLLYCDTGRRAKIAAEYLAKRGIKAAVIPQGELNRYEKEGKSILCAINYLSVKPSLEKEFEAKVKELCRVTYEKKGFLGSKIFKVSTISYGGSGLQGTYEDIDVKPTKYVMLTYWTSKKAHEEFHREPDILEGFMGLMKYLSIMPYEEYGEIMR
;
A
#
# COMPACT_ATOMS: atom_id res chain seq x y z
N MET A 1 -8.55 3.29 24.08
CA MET A 1 -7.92 3.77 22.82
C MET A 1 -8.52 3.01 21.65
N ILE A 2 -8.99 3.70 20.62
CA ILE A 2 -9.52 3.08 19.39
C ILE A 2 -8.38 2.90 18.41
N VAL A 3 -8.25 1.69 17.85
CA VAL A 3 -7.19 1.36 16.87
C VAL A 3 -7.82 0.78 15.61
N ASP A 4 -7.53 1.41 14.48
CA ASP A 4 -7.84 0.92 13.15
C ASP A 4 -6.73 -0.02 12.68
N VAL A 5 -7.06 -1.29 12.45
CA VAL A 5 -6.10 -2.30 11.99
C VAL A 5 -6.13 -2.50 10.47
N ARG A 6 -6.81 -1.62 9.74
CA ARG A 6 -6.81 -1.58 8.27
C ARG A 6 -5.49 -1.00 7.75
N SER A 7 -5.33 -1.02 6.43
CA SER A 7 -4.18 -0.38 5.81
C SER A 7 -4.18 1.14 6.02
N ARG A 8 -3.02 1.77 5.85
CA ARG A 8 -2.88 3.24 5.99
C ARG A 8 -3.73 3.98 4.97
N GLU A 9 -3.84 3.45 3.75
CA GLU A 9 -4.68 4.02 2.70
C GLU A 9 -6.18 3.96 3.06
N GLU A 10 -6.66 2.83 3.63
CA GLU A 10 -8.04 2.70 4.08
C GLU A 10 -8.35 3.68 5.23
N TYR A 11 -7.46 3.75 6.21
CA TYR A 11 -7.56 4.68 7.33
C TYR A 11 -7.60 6.13 6.86
N TYR A 12 -6.67 6.53 5.98
CA TYR A 12 -6.59 7.90 5.52
C TYR A 12 -7.84 8.34 4.76
N LYS A 13 -8.43 7.42 4.00
CA LYS A 13 -9.65 7.66 3.23
C LYS A 13 -10.87 7.88 4.11
N ASP A 14 -11.03 7.07 5.15
CA ASP A 14 -12.19 7.08 6.06
C ASP A 14 -11.87 6.32 7.34
N HIS A 15 -11.92 6.96 8.49
CA HIS A 15 -11.67 6.32 9.78
C HIS A 15 -12.50 6.92 10.91
N ILE A 16 -12.60 6.22 12.03
CA ILE A 16 -13.21 6.74 13.26
C ILE A 16 -12.36 7.89 13.76
N LYS A 17 -12.97 9.06 13.94
CA LYS A 17 -12.29 10.27 14.39
C LYS A 17 -11.55 10.04 15.72
N GLY A 18 -10.29 10.44 15.74
CA GLY A 18 -9.41 10.24 16.89
C GLY A 18 -8.92 8.81 17.10
N SER A 19 -9.17 7.88 16.18
CA SER A 19 -8.55 6.57 16.21
C SER A 19 -7.08 6.62 15.77
N LEU A 20 -6.30 5.65 16.23
CA LEU A 20 -4.91 5.45 15.79
C LEU A 20 -4.88 4.34 14.72
N ASN A 21 -4.14 4.54 13.65
CA ASN A 21 -3.92 3.48 12.67
C ASN A 21 -2.67 2.67 12.99
N ILE A 22 -2.88 1.39 13.23
CA ILE A 22 -1.81 0.39 13.33
C ILE A 22 -2.22 -0.78 12.45
N PRO A 23 -1.77 -0.83 11.19
CA PRO A 23 -2.10 -1.94 10.29
C PRO A 23 -1.79 -3.29 10.94
N ILE A 24 -2.63 -4.29 10.69
CA ILE A 24 -2.51 -5.60 11.34
C ILE A 24 -1.11 -6.22 11.18
N PHE A 25 -0.43 -5.97 10.06
CA PHE A 25 0.93 -6.46 9.80
C PHE A 25 2.02 -5.69 10.54
N ASP A 26 1.70 -4.51 11.08
CA ASP A 26 2.63 -3.66 11.82
C ASP A 26 2.48 -3.84 13.34
N LEU A 27 1.48 -4.58 13.82
CA LEU A 27 1.18 -4.73 15.26
C LEU A 27 2.39 -5.19 16.08
N GLU A 28 3.25 -6.02 15.52
CA GLU A 28 4.45 -6.51 16.17
C GLU A 28 5.35 -5.38 16.69
N TYR A 29 5.48 -4.31 15.91
CA TYR A 29 6.32 -3.16 16.26
C TYR A 29 5.72 -2.25 17.33
N TYR A 30 4.42 -2.43 17.66
CA TYR A 30 3.70 -1.59 18.62
C TYR A 30 3.34 -2.31 19.92
N ILE A 31 3.82 -3.54 20.14
CA ILE A 31 3.47 -4.35 21.31
C ILE A 31 3.71 -3.60 22.62
N ASP A 32 4.89 -3.02 22.80
CA ASP A 32 5.24 -2.29 24.04
C ASP A 32 4.40 -1.02 24.21
N PHE A 33 4.10 -0.33 23.12
CA PHE A 33 3.21 0.84 23.14
C PHE A 33 1.77 0.48 23.52
N LEU A 34 1.30 -0.71 23.16
CA LEU A 34 -0.09 -1.15 23.37
C LEU A 34 -0.33 -1.79 24.75
N LYS A 35 0.73 -2.14 25.48
CA LYS A 35 0.61 -2.69 26.84
C LYS A 35 -0.14 -1.72 27.75
N ASP A 36 -0.91 -2.28 28.66
CA ASP A 36 -1.65 -1.58 29.72
C ASP A 36 -2.67 -0.53 29.22
N LYS A 37 -3.05 -0.59 27.93
CA LYS A 37 -4.06 0.27 27.35
C LYS A 37 -5.38 -0.48 27.17
N GLY A 38 -6.49 0.17 27.47
CA GLY A 38 -7.82 -0.30 27.08
C GLY A 38 -7.99 -0.15 25.57
N LEU A 39 -7.97 -1.27 24.83
CA LEU A 39 -7.98 -1.28 23.37
C LEU A 39 -9.34 -1.63 22.80
N LEU A 40 -9.82 -0.83 21.84
CA LEU A 40 -10.95 -1.12 20.97
C LEU A 40 -10.42 -1.20 19.54
N LEU A 41 -10.42 -2.38 18.95
CA LEU A 41 -9.93 -2.60 17.60
C LEU A 41 -11.09 -2.61 16.59
N TYR A 42 -10.86 -2.10 15.40
CA TYR A 42 -11.84 -2.22 14.32
C TYR A 42 -11.20 -2.39 12.95
N CYS A 43 -11.99 -2.90 12.03
CA CYS A 43 -11.80 -2.90 10.58
C CYS A 43 -13.18 -2.96 9.92
N ASP A 44 -13.28 -2.98 8.60
CA ASP A 44 -14.57 -2.91 7.90
C ASP A 44 -15.53 -4.06 8.24
N THR A 45 -15.04 -5.29 8.29
CA THR A 45 -15.86 -6.51 8.49
C THR A 45 -15.69 -7.14 9.88
N GLY A 46 -14.82 -6.61 10.72
CA GLY A 46 -14.45 -7.20 12.01
C GLY A 46 -13.41 -8.33 11.92
N ARG A 47 -13.16 -8.91 10.74
CA ARG A 47 -12.27 -10.08 10.59
C ARG A 47 -10.81 -9.76 10.97
N ARG A 48 -10.22 -8.71 10.41
CA ARG A 48 -8.85 -8.30 10.74
C ARG A 48 -8.73 -7.91 12.21
N ALA A 49 -9.74 -7.22 12.75
CA ALA A 49 -9.77 -6.82 14.16
C ALA A 49 -9.81 -8.03 15.12
N LYS A 50 -10.53 -9.09 14.80
CA LYS A 50 -10.53 -10.36 15.57
C LYS A 50 -9.16 -11.01 15.55
N ILE A 51 -8.55 -11.16 14.38
CA ILE A 51 -7.19 -11.72 14.25
C ILE A 51 -6.18 -10.89 15.06
N ALA A 52 -6.29 -9.55 14.99
CA ALA A 52 -5.44 -8.66 15.75
C ALA A 52 -5.63 -8.81 17.27
N ALA A 53 -6.87 -8.94 17.74
CA ALA A 53 -7.17 -9.16 19.15
C ALA A 53 -6.61 -10.50 19.67
N GLU A 54 -6.73 -11.57 18.88
CA GLU A 54 -6.15 -12.88 19.20
C GLU A 54 -4.60 -12.84 19.24
N TYR A 55 -4.00 -12.12 18.30
CA TYR A 55 -2.55 -11.91 18.26
C TYR A 55 -2.04 -11.17 19.51
N LEU A 56 -2.76 -10.13 19.93
CA LEU A 56 -2.44 -9.34 21.12
C LEU A 56 -2.68 -10.15 22.40
N ALA A 57 -3.76 -10.93 22.46
CA ALA A 57 -4.09 -11.79 23.61
C ALA A 57 -2.98 -12.82 23.91
N LYS A 58 -2.37 -13.42 22.88
CA LYS A 58 -1.21 -14.33 23.02
C LYS A 58 0.02 -13.64 23.64
N ARG A 59 0.03 -12.31 23.70
CA ARG A 59 1.09 -11.48 24.28
C ARG A 59 0.66 -10.78 25.58
N GLY A 60 -0.46 -11.23 26.16
CA GLY A 60 -1.00 -10.72 27.41
C GLY A 60 -1.73 -9.38 27.30
N ILE A 61 -1.98 -8.88 26.08
CA ILE A 61 -2.65 -7.60 25.85
C ILE A 61 -4.13 -7.86 25.54
N LYS A 62 -5.02 -7.34 26.39
CA LYS A 62 -6.47 -7.45 26.19
C LYS A 62 -6.97 -6.36 25.23
N ALA A 63 -7.73 -6.76 24.23
CA ALA A 63 -8.37 -5.86 23.28
C ALA A 63 -9.79 -6.33 22.97
N ALA A 64 -10.75 -5.40 22.97
CA ALA A 64 -12.10 -5.65 22.48
C ALA A 64 -12.19 -5.28 20.99
N VAL A 65 -13.15 -5.87 20.28
CA VAL A 65 -13.42 -5.58 18.88
C VAL A 65 -14.73 -4.83 18.78
N ILE A 66 -14.74 -3.70 18.08
CA ILE A 66 -15.99 -2.97 17.74
C ILE A 66 -16.77 -3.81 16.73
N PRO A 67 -18.00 -4.22 17.03
CA PRO A 67 -18.85 -4.94 16.07
C PRO A 67 -19.11 -4.11 14.82
N GLN A 68 -19.14 -4.74 13.65
CA GLN A 68 -19.38 -4.05 12.36
C GLN A 68 -20.64 -3.17 12.39
N GLY A 69 -21.74 -3.67 12.98
CA GLY A 69 -23.00 -2.93 13.07
C GLY A 69 -22.95 -1.69 13.97
N GLU A 70 -21.92 -1.54 14.79
CA GLU A 70 -21.74 -0.38 15.67
C GLU A 70 -20.82 0.69 15.09
N LEU A 71 -20.10 0.41 14.00
CA LEU A 71 -19.16 1.36 13.39
C LEU A 71 -19.84 2.65 12.93
N ASN A 72 -21.11 2.61 12.57
CA ASN A 72 -21.90 3.77 12.15
C ASN A 72 -22.26 4.72 13.30
N ARG A 73 -22.04 4.31 14.56
CA ARG A 73 -22.29 5.15 15.75
C ARG A 73 -21.13 6.11 16.02
N TYR A 74 -19.99 5.90 15.38
CA TYR A 74 -18.80 6.72 15.57
C TYR A 74 -18.72 7.80 14.49
N GLU A 75 -18.36 9.01 14.91
CA GLU A 75 -18.00 10.09 13.97
C GLU A 75 -16.78 9.67 13.16
N LYS A 76 -16.82 9.91 11.86
CA LYS A 76 -15.75 9.56 10.95
C LYS A 76 -15.09 10.79 10.35
N GLU A 77 -13.82 10.67 10.05
CA GLU A 77 -13.05 11.64 9.28
C GLU A 77 -12.20 10.94 8.23
N GLY A 78 -11.74 11.67 7.24
CA GLY A 78 -10.91 11.13 6.18
C GLY A 78 -10.62 12.19 5.12
N LYS A 79 -9.71 11.88 4.23
CA LYS A 79 -9.26 12.77 3.15
C LYS A 79 -9.17 12.01 1.82
N SER A 80 -9.15 12.75 0.73
CA SER A 80 -8.83 12.20 -0.58
C SER A 80 -7.39 11.68 -0.59
N ILE A 81 -7.19 10.53 -1.22
CA ILE A 81 -5.88 9.90 -1.40
C ILE A 81 -5.45 10.13 -2.83
N LEU A 82 -4.24 10.65 -3.01
CA LEU A 82 -3.58 10.67 -4.30
C LEU A 82 -2.99 9.29 -4.59
N CYS A 83 -3.23 8.78 -5.77
CA CYS A 83 -2.54 7.61 -6.31
C CYS A 83 -1.57 8.05 -7.41
N ALA A 84 -0.29 7.78 -7.25
CA ALA A 84 0.67 7.89 -8.34
C ALA A 84 0.83 6.52 -8.99
N ILE A 85 0.67 6.48 -10.32
CA ILE A 85 0.63 5.28 -11.14
C ILE A 85 1.86 5.28 -12.03
N ASN A 86 2.78 4.37 -11.77
CA ASN A 86 4.01 4.24 -12.54
C ASN A 86 3.94 3.05 -13.50
N TYR A 87 4.25 3.29 -14.75
CA TYR A 87 4.33 2.27 -15.80
C TYR A 87 5.79 2.00 -16.12
N LEU A 88 6.21 0.76 -15.89
CA LEU A 88 7.60 0.33 -15.99
C LEU A 88 7.74 -0.82 -16.98
N SER A 89 8.78 -0.79 -17.78
CA SER A 89 9.09 -1.81 -18.76
C SER A 89 10.54 -2.26 -18.56
N VAL A 90 10.75 -3.50 -18.15
CA VAL A 90 12.04 -4.03 -17.69
C VAL A 90 12.71 -4.83 -18.81
N LYS A 91 14.00 -4.57 -19.02
CA LYS A 91 14.82 -5.31 -19.99
C LYS A 91 14.78 -6.82 -19.70
N PRO A 92 14.67 -7.67 -20.75
CA PRO A 92 14.74 -9.11 -20.58
C PRO A 92 15.97 -9.54 -19.76
N SER A 93 15.78 -10.54 -18.94
CA SER A 93 16.78 -11.13 -18.03
C SER A 93 17.22 -10.29 -16.85
N LEU A 94 16.67 -9.06 -16.67
CA LEU A 94 16.97 -8.18 -15.53
C LEU A 94 15.84 -8.08 -14.52
N GLU A 95 14.79 -8.91 -14.65
CA GLU A 95 13.59 -8.83 -13.83
C GLU A 95 13.89 -9.07 -12.34
N LYS A 96 14.75 -10.06 -12.04
CA LYS A 96 15.07 -10.42 -10.65
C LYS A 96 15.81 -9.30 -9.92
N GLU A 97 16.80 -8.70 -10.58
CA GLU A 97 17.58 -7.59 -10.04
C GLU A 97 16.72 -6.34 -9.88
N PHE A 98 15.87 -6.06 -10.87
CA PHE A 98 14.88 -4.99 -10.78
C PHE A 98 13.93 -5.19 -9.60
N GLU A 99 13.33 -6.37 -9.44
CA GLU A 99 12.41 -6.67 -8.35
C GLU A 99 13.08 -6.54 -6.97
N ALA A 100 14.34 -6.95 -6.85
CA ALA A 100 15.11 -6.77 -5.62
C ALA A 100 15.32 -5.30 -5.29
N LYS A 101 15.73 -4.50 -6.30
CA LYS A 101 15.98 -3.06 -6.13
C LYS A 101 14.70 -2.27 -5.82
N VAL A 102 13.60 -2.60 -6.48
CA VAL A 102 12.30 -1.97 -6.20
C VAL A 102 11.83 -2.27 -4.78
N LYS A 103 11.99 -3.50 -4.29
CA LYS A 103 11.64 -3.85 -2.91
C LYS A 103 12.45 -3.06 -1.88
N GLU A 104 13.73 -2.86 -2.14
CA GLU A 104 14.61 -2.02 -1.31
C GLU A 104 14.10 -0.57 -1.29
N LEU A 105 13.84 0.01 -2.45
CA LEU A 105 13.34 1.38 -2.57
C LEU A 105 11.97 1.55 -1.90
N CYS A 106 11.05 0.60 -2.07
CA CYS A 106 9.77 0.61 -1.38
C CYS A 106 9.94 0.61 0.15
N ARG A 107 10.92 -0.13 0.69
CA ARG A 107 11.18 -0.14 2.13
C ARG A 107 11.56 1.24 2.66
N VAL A 108 12.46 1.93 1.97
CA VAL A 108 12.86 3.32 2.33
C VAL A 108 11.68 4.27 2.23
N THR A 109 10.82 4.09 1.23
CA THR A 109 9.64 4.94 1.01
C THR A 109 8.62 4.85 2.16
N TYR A 110 8.55 3.71 2.89
CA TYR A 110 7.59 3.56 4.00
C TYR A 110 7.81 4.55 5.15
N GLU A 111 9.01 5.08 5.32
CA GLU A 111 9.34 6.04 6.37
C GLU A 111 9.12 7.50 5.94
N LYS A 112 8.75 7.72 4.68
CA LYS A 112 8.64 9.07 4.12
C LYS A 112 7.30 9.73 4.47
N LYS A 113 7.38 11.04 4.75
CA LYS A 113 6.22 11.82 5.14
C LYS A 113 5.15 11.86 4.04
N GLY A 114 3.93 11.53 4.43
CA GLY A 114 2.79 11.56 3.52
C GLY A 114 2.62 10.31 2.66
N PHE A 115 3.53 9.35 2.73
CA PHE A 115 3.36 8.05 2.10
C PHE A 115 2.33 7.19 2.87
N LEU A 116 1.43 6.55 2.15
CA LEU A 116 0.34 5.74 2.73
C LEU A 116 0.47 4.26 2.41
N GLY A 117 1.16 3.91 1.33
CA GLY A 117 1.34 2.54 0.91
C GLY A 117 1.69 2.41 -0.56
N SER A 118 2.03 1.20 -0.99
CA SER A 118 2.30 0.89 -2.40
C SER A 118 1.81 -0.50 -2.77
N LYS A 119 1.59 -0.70 -4.06
CA LYS A 119 1.34 -2.00 -4.69
C LYS A 119 2.11 -2.06 -5.99
N ILE A 120 2.70 -3.21 -6.26
CA ILE A 120 3.35 -3.45 -7.56
C ILE A 120 2.75 -4.69 -8.21
N PHE A 121 2.42 -4.57 -9.47
CA PHE A 121 1.88 -5.66 -10.29
C PHE A 121 2.88 -5.99 -11.39
N LYS A 122 3.24 -7.25 -11.49
CA LYS A 122 3.93 -7.78 -12.66
C LYS A 122 2.87 -8.24 -13.66
N VAL A 123 2.93 -7.74 -14.87
CA VAL A 123 2.04 -8.17 -15.95
C VAL A 123 2.47 -9.56 -16.39
N SER A 124 1.60 -10.54 -16.16
CA SER A 124 1.88 -11.94 -16.49
C SER A 124 1.45 -12.30 -17.93
N THR A 125 0.31 -11.76 -18.36
CA THR A 125 -0.27 -12.06 -19.67
C THR A 125 -1.22 -10.95 -20.11
N ILE A 126 -1.67 -11.00 -21.35
CA ILE A 126 -2.67 -10.10 -21.92
C ILE A 126 -4.02 -10.81 -21.95
N SER A 127 -5.06 -10.19 -21.41
CA SER A 127 -6.42 -10.71 -21.51
C SER A 127 -6.92 -10.61 -22.94
N TYR A 128 -7.24 -11.75 -23.53
CA TYR A 128 -7.80 -11.86 -24.87
C TYR A 128 -9.13 -11.08 -24.99
N GLY A 129 -10.08 -11.37 -24.10
CA GLY A 129 -11.39 -10.73 -24.15
C GLY A 129 -11.40 -9.25 -23.77
N GLY A 130 -10.50 -8.84 -22.85
CA GLY A 130 -10.42 -7.45 -22.36
C GLY A 130 -9.60 -6.51 -23.24
N SER A 131 -8.68 -7.04 -24.05
CA SER A 131 -7.81 -6.23 -24.91
C SER A 131 -8.33 -6.06 -26.35
N GLY A 132 -9.40 -6.77 -26.74
CA GLY A 132 -9.92 -6.78 -28.11
C GLY A 132 -8.99 -7.44 -29.13
N LEU A 133 -7.94 -8.13 -28.68
CA LEU A 133 -7.02 -8.85 -29.54
C LEU A 133 -7.69 -10.13 -30.05
N GLN A 134 -7.57 -10.39 -31.34
CA GLN A 134 -7.92 -11.68 -31.93
C GLN A 134 -6.76 -12.66 -31.73
N GLY A 135 -7.00 -13.82 -31.17
CA GLY A 135 -5.93 -14.79 -30.90
C GLY A 135 -6.43 -16.06 -30.23
N THR A 136 -5.50 -16.86 -29.78
CA THR A 136 -5.74 -18.10 -29.05
C THR A 136 -5.87 -17.83 -27.55
N TYR A 137 -6.43 -18.80 -26.81
CA TYR A 137 -6.47 -18.77 -25.32
C TYR A 137 -5.11 -19.12 -24.69
N GLU A 138 -4.04 -19.16 -25.49
CA GLU A 138 -2.70 -19.40 -24.99
C GLU A 138 -2.15 -18.14 -24.32
N ASP A 139 -1.37 -18.35 -23.28
CA ASP A 139 -0.68 -17.27 -22.59
C ASP A 139 0.28 -16.54 -23.53
N ILE A 140 0.10 -15.23 -23.66
CA ILE A 140 0.99 -14.41 -24.46
C ILE A 140 2.14 -13.96 -23.56
N ASP A 141 3.36 -14.39 -23.88
CA ASP A 141 4.57 -13.92 -23.22
C ASP A 141 4.81 -12.45 -23.53
N VAL A 142 4.61 -11.61 -22.52
CA VAL A 142 4.74 -10.15 -22.66
C VAL A 142 6.18 -9.74 -22.45
N LYS A 143 6.85 -9.37 -23.55
CA LYS A 143 8.23 -8.84 -23.48
C LYS A 143 8.33 -7.49 -24.18
N PRO A 144 9.07 -6.54 -23.59
CA PRO A 144 9.71 -6.58 -22.27
C PRO A 144 8.71 -6.72 -21.14
N THR A 145 9.11 -7.32 -20.02
CA THR A 145 8.25 -7.52 -18.84
C THR A 145 7.77 -6.17 -18.31
N LYS A 146 6.46 -6.03 -18.16
CA LYS A 146 5.83 -4.80 -17.70
C LYS A 146 5.46 -4.90 -16.22
N TYR A 147 5.58 -3.77 -15.54
CA TYR A 147 5.11 -3.60 -14.17
C TYR A 147 4.25 -2.34 -14.08
N VAL A 148 3.24 -2.39 -13.22
CA VAL A 148 2.47 -1.23 -12.80
C VAL A 148 2.68 -1.07 -11.31
N MET A 149 3.20 0.07 -10.89
CA MET A 149 3.38 0.40 -9.48
C MET A 149 2.44 1.52 -9.09
N LEU A 150 1.63 1.26 -8.07
CA LEU A 150 0.75 2.24 -7.44
C LEU A 150 1.38 2.67 -6.13
N THR A 151 1.49 3.98 -5.91
CA THR A 151 1.87 4.55 -4.62
C THR A 151 0.77 5.50 -4.15
N TYR A 152 0.45 5.45 -2.86
CA TYR A 152 -0.64 6.21 -2.25
C TYR A 152 -0.07 7.28 -1.34
N TRP A 153 -0.59 8.49 -1.46
CA TRP A 153 -0.05 9.68 -0.81
C TRP A 153 -1.13 10.57 -0.22
N THR A 154 -0.78 11.28 0.85
CA THR A 154 -1.68 12.24 1.49
C THR A 154 -1.95 13.48 0.62
N SER A 155 -1.08 13.79 -0.36
CA SER A 155 -1.24 14.89 -1.29
C SER A 155 -0.20 14.82 -2.42
N LYS A 156 -0.48 15.49 -3.53
CA LYS A 156 0.47 15.71 -4.62
C LYS A 156 1.75 16.40 -4.13
N LYS A 157 1.60 17.39 -3.24
CA LYS A 157 2.75 18.08 -2.65
C LYS A 157 3.68 17.14 -1.90
N ALA A 158 3.14 16.25 -1.07
CA ALA A 158 3.95 15.26 -0.33
C ALA A 158 4.71 14.32 -1.28
N HIS A 159 4.07 13.89 -2.36
CA HIS A 159 4.70 13.06 -3.38
C HIS A 159 5.80 13.81 -4.15
N GLU A 160 5.58 15.06 -4.55
CA GLU A 160 6.57 15.86 -5.24
C GLU A 160 7.77 16.23 -4.34
N GLU A 161 7.54 16.47 -3.05
CA GLU A 161 8.60 16.69 -2.07
C GLU A 161 9.48 15.43 -1.90
N PHE A 162 8.85 14.26 -1.83
CA PHE A 162 9.53 12.97 -1.78
C PHE A 162 10.50 12.77 -2.97
N HIS A 163 10.08 13.09 -4.19
CA HIS A 163 10.92 12.96 -5.38
C HIS A 163 12.14 13.87 -5.39
N ARG A 164 12.17 14.90 -4.54
CA ARG A 164 13.31 15.84 -4.42
C ARG A 164 14.35 15.39 -3.38
N GLU A 165 14.04 14.37 -2.61
CA GLU A 165 14.99 13.85 -1.62
C GLU A 165 16.16 13.16 -2.30
N PRO A 166 17.42 13.47 -1.93
CA PRO A 166 18.60 12.99 -2.65
C PRO A 166 18.72 11.47 -2.70
N ASP A 167 18.43 10.78 -1.59
CA ASP A 167 18.46 9.32 -1.47
C ASP A 167 17.42 8.64 -2.36
N ILE A 168 16.26 9.27 -2.51
CA ILE A 168 15.18 8.79 -3.38
C ILE A 168 15.54 9.00 -4.85
N LEU A 169 16.05 10.17 -5.18
CA LEU A 169 16.49 10.48 -6.54
C LEU A 169 17.60 9.52 -7.00
N GLU A 170 18.59 9.27 -6.14
CA GLU A 170 19.64 8.27 -6.41
C GLU A 170 19.06 6.87 -6.60
N GLY A 171 18.12 6.47 -5.74
CA GLY A 171 17.41 5.20 -5.85
C GLY A 171 16.71 5.03 -7.19
N PHE A 172 15.98 6.06 -7.64
CA PHE A 172 15.30 6.05 -8.94
C PHE A 172 16.28 6.02 -10.12
N MET A 173 17.35 6.82 -10.06
CA MET A 173 18.38 6.77 -11.08
C MET A 173 19.02 5.38 -11.18
N GLY A 174 19.19 4.70 -10.04
CA GLY A 174 19.67 3.32 -9.98
C GLY A 174 18.72 2.29 -10.63
N LEU A 175 17.43 2.60 -10.77
CA LEU A 175 16.46 1.75 -11.48
C LEU A 175 16.55 1.88 -13.00
N MET A 176 17.02 3.01 -13.53
CA MET A 176 17.00 3.31 -14.97
C MET A 176 17.78 2.29 -15.80
N LYS A 177 18.84 1.72 -15.28
CA LYS A 177 19.64 0.70 -15.99
C LYS A 177 18.86 -0.58 -16.31
N TYR A 178 17.83 -0.88 -15.52
CA TYR A 178 16.96 -2.05 -15.72
C TYR A 178 15.84 -1.81 -16.73
N LEU A 179 15.51 -0.55 -17.00
CA LEU A 179 14.34 -0.19 -17.81
C LEU A 179 14.69 -0.18 -19.29
N SER A 180 13.76 -0.66 -20.12
CA SER A 180 13.86 -0.65 -21.58
C SER A 180 13.39 0.65 -22.23
N ILE A 181 12.53 1.38 -21.52
CA ILE A 181 12.02 2.70 -21.91
C ILE A 181 11.98 3.59 -20.68
N MET A 182 11.94 4.91 -20.88
CA MET A 182 11.70 5.86 -19.79
C MET A 182 10.38 5.56 -19.11
N PRO A 183 10.36 5.43 -17.78
CA PRO A 183 9.12 5.31 -17.05
C PRO A 183 8.33 6.61 -17.16
N TYR A 184 7.01 6.51 -17.06
CA TYR A 184 6.17 7.68 -16.87
C TYR A 184 5.19 7.44 -15.74
N GLU A 185 4.77 8.53 -15.13
CA GLU A 185 3.90 8.51 -13.96
C GLU A 185 2.67 9.37 -14.20
N GLU A 186 1.53 8.86 -13.76
CA GLU A 186 0.24 9.53 -13.80
C GLU A 186 -0.32 9.67 -12.39
N TYR A 187 -1.10 10.71 -12.17
CA TYR A 187 -1.87 10.85 -10.94
C TYR A 187 -3.31 10.45 -11.16
N GLY A 188 -3.81 9.66 -10.23
CA GLY A 188 -5.20 9.27 -10.15
C GLY A 188 -5.79 9.53 -8.76
N GLU A 189 -7.09 9.68 -8.69
CA GLU A 189 -7.84 9.74 -7.45
C GLU A 189 -8.59 8.44 -7.26
N ILE A 190 -8.65 7.95 -6.01
CA ILE A 190 -9.45 6.76 -5.71
C ILE A 190 -10.92 7.17 -5.75
N MET A 191 -11.64 6.70 -6.75
CA MET A 191 -13.08 6.89 -6.85
C MET A 191 -13.82 6.06 -5.79
N ARG A 192 -14.88 6.62 -5.23
CA ARG A 192 -15.75 5.99 -4.23
C ARG A 192 -16.87 5.19 -4.89
#